data_0123db4351c48f2b29688d953a2c91bd
#
_entry.id   0123db4351c48f2b29688d953a2c91bd
#
_cell.length_a   1.000
_cell.length_b   1.000
_cell.length_c   1.000
_cell.angle_alpha   90.00
_cell.angle_beta   90.00
_cell.angle_gamma   90.00
#
_symmetry.space_group_name_H-M   'P 1'
#
loop_
_entity.id
_entity.type
_entity.pdbx_description
1 polymer ?
#
loop_
_entity_poly.entity_id
_entity_poly.type
_entity_poly.pdbx_seq_one_letter_code
_entity_poly.pdbx_strand_id
1 'polypeptide(L)'
;MALTRKQFDILAALADSEKALTQRELEKTTGHSLGTVNKTAKELCDLGYIEDGKITVSGTDALEPYRAKRAVFIAAGFGSRMVPITLNTPKPLVRVQGERIIDGLLDACLAVGINEIYIVRGYLAEQFDQLLYKYPMIRFLENPAYNEANNIASAMCVRYMLSNAYVFEADLLI
;
A
#
# COMPACT_ATOMS: atom_id res chain seq x y z
N MET A 1 -12.63 14.33 -13.54
CA MET A 1 -13.89 13.55 -13.40
C MET A 1 -13.54 12.26 -12.66
N ALA A 2 -14.34 11.79 -11.70
CA ALA A 2 -14.04 10.54 -11.01
C ALA A 2 -14.35 9.36 -11.94
N LEU A 3 -13.44 8.36 -12.00
CA LEU A 3 -13.65 7.13 -12.75
C LEU A 3 -14.70 6.26 -12.03
N THR A 4 -15.57 5.60 -12.80
CA THR A 4 -16.37 4.50 -12.29
C THR A 4 -15.45 3.30 -12.01
N ARG A 5 -15.88 2.36 -11.15
CA ARG A 5 -15.09 1.17 -10.85
C ARG A 5 -14.68 0.40 -12.13
N LYS A 6 -15.61 0.23 -13.06
CA LYS A 6 -15.33 -0.49 -14.32
C LYS A 6 -14.28 0.22 -15.18
N GLN A 7 -14.35 1.55 -15.25
CA GLN A 7 -13.36 2.35 -15.97
C GLN A 7 -11.99 2.24 -15.30
N PHE A 8 -11.94 2.34 -13.97
CA PHE A 8 -10.71 2.15 -13.20
C PHE A 8 -10.10 0.76 -13.45
N ASP A 9 -10.88 -0.33 -13.30
CA ASP A 9 -10.40 -1.70 -13.45
C ASP A 9 -9.77 -1.93 -14.84
N ILE A 10 -10.40 -1.40 -15.91
CA ILE A 10 -9.85 -1.50 -17.29
C ILE A 10 -8.59 -0.68 -17.46
N LEU A 11 -8.57 0.59 -17.00
CA LEU A 11 -7.38 1.42 -17.11
C LEU A 11 -6.22 0.87 -16.28
N ALA A 12 -6.48 0.35 -15.08
CA ALA A 12 -5.46 -0.28 -14.25
C ALA A 12 -4.86 -1.52 -14.93
N ALA A 13 -5.71 -2.39 -15.52
CA ALA A 13 -5.24 -3.55 -16.26
C ALA A 13 -4.36 -3.20 -17.47
N LEU A 14 -4.69 -2.08 -18.16
CA LEU A 14 -3.89 -1.58 -19.27
C LEU A 14 -2.59 -0.93 -18.80
N ALA A 15 -2.60 -0.24 -17.65
CA ALA A 15 -1.40 0.39 -17.08
C ALA A 15 -0.37 -0.64 -16.60
N ASP A 16 -0.83 -1.80 -16.10
CA ASP A 16 0.04 -2.89 -15.65
C ASP A 16 0.61 -3.74 -16.81
N SER A 17 0.13 -3.50 -18.04
CA SER A 17 0.54 -4.28 -19.21
C SER A 17 1.51 -3.51 -20.10
N GLU A 18 2.66 -4.12 -20.39
CA GLU A 18 3.62 -3.58 -21.37
C GLU A 18 3.11 -3.65 -22.83
N LYS A 19 2.11 -4.50 -23.11
CA LYS A 19 1.52 -4.70 -24.42
C LYS A 19 0.06 -4.26 -24.49
N ALA A 20 -0.42 -3.99 -25.72
CA ALA A 20 -1.85 -3.79 -25.94
C ALA A 20 -2.64 -5.06 -25.52
N LEU A 21 -3.69 -4.88 -24.73
CA LEU A 21 -4.56 -5.97 -24.31
C LEU A 21 -5.79 -6.05 -25.22
N THR A 22 -6.13 -7.26 -25.62
CA THR A 22 -7.39 -7.55 -26.31
C THR A 22 -8.57 -7.49 -25.34
N GLN A 23 -9.78 -7.33 -25.85
CA GLN A 23 -10.99 -7.31 -25.02
C GLN A 23 -11.21 -8.61 -24.22
N ARG A 24 -10.76 -9.77 -24.75
CA ARG A 24 -10.81 -11.06 -24.03
C ARG A 24 -9.78 -11.14 -22.92
N GLU A 25 -8.60 -10.56 -23.11
CA GLU A 25 -7.60 -10.47 -22.04
C GLU A 25 -8.09 -9.54 -20.93
N LEU A 26 -8.69 -8.38 -21.29
CA LEU A 26 -9.31 -7.48 -20.32
C LEU A 26 -10.48 -8.14 -19.54
N GLU A 27 -11.36 -8.91 -20.22
CA GLU A 27 -12.41 -9.70 -19.57
C GLU A 27 -11.81 -10.63 -18.52
N LYS A 28 -10.77 -11.38 -18.89
CA LYS A 28 -10.11 -12.34 -18.01
C LYS A 28 -9.39 -11.66 -16.82
N THR A 29 -8.73 -10.53 -17.08
CA THR A 29 -7.96 -9.80 -16.04
C THR A 29 -8.87 -9.05 -15.09
N THR A 30 -9.92 -8.41 -15.59
CA THR A 30 -10.82 -7.56 -14.77
C THR A 30 -11.99 -8.33 -14.15
N GLY A 31 -12.31 -9.54 -14.67
CA GLY A 31 -13.48 -10.31 -14.26
C GLY A 31 -14.83 -9.72 -14.73
N HIS A 32 -14.82 -8.68 -15.56
CA HIS A 32 -16.02 -8.12 -16.16
C HIS A 32 -16.45 -8.91 -17.40
N SER A 33 -17.74 -8.98 -17.70
CA SER A 33 -18.22 -9.63 -18.93
C SER A 33 -17.70 -8.89 -20.19
N LEU A 34 -17.52 -9.62 -21.29
CA LEU A 34 -17.05 -9.07 -22.57
C LEU A 34 -17.87 -7.86 -23.03
N GLY A 35 -19.21 -7.93 -22.87
CA GLY A 35 -20.10 -6.81 -23.20
C GLY A 35 -19.84 -5.56 -22.35
N THR A 36 -19.53 -5.74 -21.06
CA THR A 36 -19.15 -4.64 -20.16
C THR A 36 -17.80 -4.06 -20.59
N VAL A 37 -16.81 -4.91 -20.86
CA VAL A 37 -15.47 -4.50 -21.32
C VAL A 37 -15.59 -3.66 -22.60
N ASN A 38 -16.32 -4.18 -23.60
CA ASN A 38 -16.49 -3.48 -24.89
C ASN A 38 -17.11 -2.10 -24.72
N LYS A 39 -18.21 -2.02 -23.93
CA LYS A 39 -18.89 -0.74 -23.68
C LYS A 39 -17.97 0.25 -22.98
N THR A 40 -17.33 -0.20 -21.88
CA THR A 40 -16.48 0.67 -21.05
C THR A 40 -15.21 1.07 -21.80
N ALA A 41 -14.60 0.16 -22.57
CA ALA A 41 -13.42 0.49 -23.39
C ALA A 41 -13.76 1.56 -24.44
N LYS A 42 -14.95 1.46 -25.08
CA LYS A 42 -15.41 2.50 -26.01
C LYS A 42 -15.57 3.86 -25.31
N GLU A 43 -16.21 3.88 -24.14
CA GLU A 43 -16.34 5.12 -23.34
C GLU A 43 -14.97 5.72 -23.01
N LEU A 44 -13.97 4.89 -22.66
CA LEU A 44 -12.61 5.33 -22.35
C LEU A 44 -11.85 5.81 -23.60
N CYS A 45 -12.10 5.22 -24.76
CA CYS A 45 -11.58 5.74 -26.04
C CYS A 45 -12.19 7.11 -26.37
N ASP A 46 -13.51 7.27 -26.20
CA ASP A 46 -14.21 8.54 -26.44
C ASP A 46 -13.70 9.65 -25.50
N LEU A 47 -13.24 9.30 -24.29
CA LEU A 47 -12.59 10.21 -23.33
C LEU A 47 -11.10 10.46 -23.63
N GLY A 48 -10.51 9.78 -24.61
CA GLY A 48 -9.09 9.88 -24.94
C GLY A 48 -8.15 9.19 -23.93
N TYR A 49 -8.66 8.28 -23.11
CA TYR A 49 -7.87 7.55 -22.11
C TYR A 49 -7.26 6.25 -22.64
N ILE A 50 -7.79 5.75 -23.76
CA ILE A 50 -7.28 4.56 -24.46
C ILE A 50 -7.15 4.90 -25.95
N GLU A 51 -6.02 4.50 -26.54
CA GLU A 51 -5.75 4.58 -27.98
C GLU A 51 -5.04 3.29 -28.43
N ASP A 52 -5.48 2.68 -29.52
CA ASP A 52 -4.93 1.43 -30.08
C ASP A 52 -4.74 0.30 -29.04
N GLY A 53 -5.68 0.18 -28.10
CA GLY A 53 -5.66 -0.85 -27.06
C GLY A 53 -4.61 -0.61 -25.96
N LYS A 54 -4.05 0.60 -25.87
CA LYS A 54 -3.11 1.03 -24.84
C LYS A 54 -3.64 2.23 -24.09
N ILE A 55 -3.21 2.35 -22.83
CA ILE A 55 -3.49 3.53 -22.04
C ILE A 55 -2.71 4.74 -22.57
N THR A 56 -3.35 5.89 -22.64
CA THR A 56 -2.71 7.17 -23.00
C THR A 56 -2.15 7.86 -21.75
N VAL A 57 -1.39 8.96 -21.96
CA VAL A 57 -0.94 9.82 -20.86
C VAL A 57 -2.14 10.34 -20.06
N SER A 58 -3.20 10.80 -20.73
CA SER A 58 -4.44 11.26 -20.08
C SER A 58 -5.13 10.14 -19.29
N GLY A 59 -5.06 8.89 -19.76
CA GLY A 59 -5.57 7.72 -19.06
C GLY A 59 -4.75 7.43 -17.79
N THR A 60 -3.43 7.54 -17.87
CA THR A 60 -2.54 7.39 -16.70
C THR A 60 -2.79 8.49 -15.66
N ASP A 61 -2.94 9.74 -16.10
CA ASP A 61 -3.27 10.88 -15.23
C ASP A 61 -4.63 10.69 -14.54
N ALA A 62 -5.59 10.06 -15.22
CA ALA A 62 -6.90 9.75 -14.65
C ALA A 62 -6.83 8.70 -13.53
N LEU A 63 -5.79 7.85 -13.50
CA LEU A 63 -5.52 6.88 -12.42
C LEU A 63 -4.80 7.51 -11.21
N GLU A 64 -4.10 8.63 -11.38
CA GLU A 64 -3.28 9.25 -10.32
C GLU A 64 -4.03 9.55 -9.01
N PRO A 65 -5.31 9.99 -9.00
CA PRO A 65 -6.09 10.16 -7.77
C PRO A 65 -6.31 8.89 -6.96
N TYR A 66 -6.17 7.72 -7.59
CA TYR A 66 -6.40 6.40 -6.97
C TYR A 66 -5.10 5.72 -6.56
N ARG A 67 -3.94 6.29 -6.92
CA ARG A 67 -2.63 5.74 -6.54
C ARG A 67 -2.43 5.86 -5.04
N ALA A 68 -1.95 4.79 -4.41
CA ALA A 68 -1.46 4.86 -3.04
C ALA A 68 -0.20 5.74 -3.00
N LYS A 69 -0.21 6.76 -2.14
CA LYS A 69 0.87 7.76 -2.02
C LYS A 69 1.72 7.56 -0.78
N ARG A 70 1.22 6.76 0.16
CA ARG A 70 1.83 6.54 1.47
C ARG A 70 1.67 5.13 1.95
N ALA A 71 2.49 4.76 2.93
CA ALA A 71 2.39 3.52 3.68
C ALA A 71 2.26 3.83 5.17
N VAL A 72 1.39 3.08 5.84
CA VAL A 72 1.15 3.16 7.29
C VAL A 72 1.41 1.78 7.89
N PHE A 73 2.30 1.72 8.86
CA PHE A 73 2.66 0.51 9.58
C PHE A 73 2.10 0.56 10.99
N ILE A 74 1.29 -0.42 11.35
CA ILE A 74 0.79 -0.60 12.72
C ILE A 74 1.80 -1.48 13.48
N ALA A 75 2.56 -0.87 14.38
CA ALA A 75 3.71 -1.47 15.04
C ALA A 75 3.71 -1.30 16.58
N ALA A 76 2.60 -0.85 17.16
CA ALA A 76 2.54 -0.47 18.57
C ALA A 76 2.43 -1.66 19.56
N GLY A 77 2.12 -2.87 19.08
CA GLY A 77 1.81 -4.03 19.92
C GLY A 77 3.01 -4.67 20.61
N PHE A 78 2.77 -5.32 21.76
CA PHE A 78 3.77 -6.03 22.58
C PHE A 78 4.33 -7.30 21.90
N GLY A 79 3.55 -7.98 21.03
CA GLY A 79 3.99 -9.22 20.39
C GLY A 79 4.08 -10.41 21.34
N SER A 80 3.14 -10.55 22.28
CA SER A 80 3.13 -11.56 23.36
C SER A 80 3.37 -12.99 22.91
N ARG A 81 2.98 -13.35 21.69
CA ARG A 81 3.17 -14.71 21.14
C ARG A 81 4.63 -15.06 20.87
N MET A 82 5.54 -14.08 20.82
CA MET A 82 6.97 -14.27 20.59
C MET A 82 7.84 -14.09 21.84
N VAL A 83 7.25 -14.05 23.03
CA VAL A 83 8.00 -14.05 24.29
C VAL A 83 8.83 -15.33 24.37
N PRO A 84 10.13 -15.27 24.81
CA PRO A 84 10.80 -14.12 25.46
C PRO A 84 11.48 -13.10 24.52
N ILE A 85 11.52 -13.33 23.22
CA ILE A 85 12.23 -12.45 22.26
C ILE A 85 11.70 -11.02 22.35
N THR A 86 10.37 -10.87 22.41
CA THR A 86 9.72 -9.56 22.43
C THR A 86 9.76 -8.83 23.77
N LEU A 87 10.36 -9.41 24.81
CA LEU A 87 10.58 -8.70 26.07
C LEU A 87 11.54 -7.51 25.92
N ASN A 88 12.50 -7.61 25.00
CA ASN A 88 13.55 -6.61 24.83
C ASN A 88 13.60 -6.03 23.42
N THR A 89 12.78 -6.52 22.49
CA THR A 89 12.81 -6.07 21.08
C THR A 89 11.39 -6.08 20.51
N PRO A 90 10.87 -4.97 20.01
CA PRO A 90 9.58 -4.95 19.31
C PRO A 90 9.57 -5.97 18.16
N LYS A 91 8.45 -6.68 17.98
CA LYS A 91 8.33 -7.73 16.96
C LYS A 91 8.80 -7.30 15.55
N PRO A 92 8.44 -6.10 15.04
CA PRO A 92 8.91 -5.66 13.74
C PRO A 92 10.43 -5.51 13.61
N LEU A 93 11.12 -5.30 14.72
CA LEU A 93 12.58 -5.10 14.77
C LEU A 93 13.36 -6.39 15.03
N VAL A 94 12.67 -7.50 15.29
CA VAL A 94 13.31 -8.81 15.44
C VAL A 94 14.03 -9.15 14.13
N ARG A 95 15.26 -9.66 14.23
CA ARG A 95 16.05 -10.03 13.07
C ARG A 95 15.85 -11.50 12.71
N VAL A 96 15.58 -11.75 11.44
CA VAL A 96 15.51 -13.06 10.83
C VAL A 96 16.55 -13.10 9.71
N GLN A 97 17.49 -14.04 9.77
CA GLN A 97 18.60 -14.14 8.81
C GLN A 97 19.43 -12.83 8.66
N GLY A 98 19.50 -12.02 9.71
CA GLY A 98 20.27 -10.77 9.73
C GLY A 98 19.48 -9.50 9.44
N GLU A 99 18.28 -9.60 8.82
CA GLU A 99 17.41 -8.48 8.47
C GLU A 99 16.23 -8.38 9.45
N ARG A 100 15.77 -7.16 9.75
CA ARG A 100 14.58 -6.92 10.56
C ARG A 100 13.32 -7.31 9.78
N ILE A 101 12.34 -7.87 10.47
CA ILE A 101 11.05 -8.27 9.83
C ILE A 101 10.44 -7.11 9.00
N ILE A 102 10.50 -5.90 9.52
CA ILE A 102 9.90 -4.72 8.86
C ILE A 102 10.70 -4.26 7.62
N ASP A 103 11.99 -4.59 7.51
CA ASP A 103 12.85 -4.07 6.44
C ASP A 103 12.36 -4.46 5.04
N GLY A 104 11.91 -5.71 4.84
CA GLY A 104 11.38 -6.17 3.55
C GLY A 104 10.18 -5.36 3.08
N LEU A 105 9.23 -5.08 3.97
CA LEU A 105 8.05 -4.26 3.65
C LEU A 105 8.42 -2.80 3.35
N LEU A 106 9.37 -2.22 4.10
CA LEU A 106 9.85 -0.86 3.85
C LEU A 106 10.55 -0.76 2.50
N ASP A 107 11.44 -1.71 2.19
CA ASP A 107 12.15 -1.77 0.91
C ASP A 107 11.17 -1.96 -0.26
N ALA A 108 10.13 -2.80 -0.12
CA ALA A 108 9.09 -2.98 -1.11
C ALA A 108 8.29 -1.68 -1.35
N CYS A 109 7.95 -0.92 -0.30
CA CYS A 109 7.30 0.38 -0.45
C CYS A 109 8.16 1.37 -1.23
N LEU A 110 9.46 1.43 -0.93
CA LEU A 110 10.40 2.32 -1.63
C LEU A 110 10.58 1.91 -3.09
N ALA A 111 10.63 0.61 -3.39
CA ALA A 111 10.78 0.09 -4.74
C ALA A 111 9.61 0.51 -5.66
N VAL A 112 8.39 0.69 -5.12
CA VAL A 112 7.23 1.18 -5.88
C VAL A 112 7.05 2.71 -5.77
N GLY A 113 8.05 3.43 -5.24
CA GLY A 113 8.08 4.90 -5.19
C GLY A 113 7.28 5.52 -4.04
N ILE A 114 6.89 4.75 -3.02
CA ILE A 114 6.22 5.27 -1.82
C ILE A 114 7.27 5.78 -0.84
N ASN A 115 7.36 7.11 -0.71
CA ASN A 115 8.33 7.78 0.17
C ASN A 115 7.69 8.42 1.40
N GLU A 116 6.37 8.47 1.48
CA GLU A 116 5.64 8.97 2.64
C GLU A 116 5.27 7.77 3.54
N ILE A 117 6.08 7.52 4.57
CA ILE A 117 5.97 6.34 5.43
C ILE A 117 5.70 6.75 6.86
N TYR A 118 4.64 6.20 7.45
CA TYR A 118 4.25 6.40 8.85
C TYR A 118 4.34 5.07 9.60
N ILE A 119 4.91 5.11 10.80
CA ILE A 119 4.93 3.95 11.71
C ILE A 119 4.26 4.37 13.02
N VAL A 120 3.17 3.69 13.37
CA VAL A 120 2.54 3.82 14.69
C VAL A 120 3.25 2.90 15.64
N ARG A 121 3.92 3.47 16.62
CA ARG A 121 4.70 2.75 17.63
C ARG A 121 4.14 2.95 19.04
N GLY A 122 4.47 2.07 19.96
CA GLY A 122 4.01 2.13 21.35
C GLY A 122 4.96 1.35 22.26
N TYR A 123 4.88 0.04 22.25
CA TYR A 123 5.80 -0.79 23.05
C TYR A 123 7.25 -0.62 22.60
N LEU A 124 8.15 -0.25 23.54
CA LEU A 124 9.58 0.04 23.28
C LEU A 124 9.79 0.99 22.10
N ALA A 125 8.97 2.05 22.05
CA ALA A 125 8.88 2.99 20.92
C ALA A 125 10.24 3.56 20.49
N GLU A 126 11.11 3.89 21.45
CA GLU A 126 12.45 4.44 21.21
C GLU A 126 13.36 3.55 20.37
N GLN A 127 13.15 2.24 20.40
CA GLN A 127 13.95 1.31 19.61
C GLN A 127 13.70 1.45 18.10
N PHE A 128 12.57 2.01 17.70
CA PHE A 128 12.29 2.25 16.29
C PHE A 128 13.17 3.35 15.69
N ASP A 129 13.77 4.22 16.48
CA ASP A 129 14.63 5.31 16.01
C ASP A 129 15.81 4.78 15.17
N GLN A 130 16.27 3.56 15.42
CA GLN A 130 17.30 2.91 14.59
C GLN A 130 16.90 2.75 13.12
N LEU A 131 15.60 2.77 12.80
CA LEU A 131 15.12 2.69 11.41
C LEU A 131 15.53 3.93 10.61
N LEU A 132 15.62 5.09 11.25
CA LEU A 132 15.95 6.35 10.59
C LEU A 132 17.33 6.36 9.94
N TYR A 133 18.26 5.50 10.39
CA TYR A 133 19.58 5.36 9.74
C TYR A 133 19.49 4.84 8.30
N LYS A 134 18.57 3.89 8.03
CA LYS A 134 18.35 3.34 6.69
C LYS A 134 17.19 4.04 5.96
N TYR A 135 16.18 4.51 6.70
CA TYR A 135 14.91 5.04 6.20
C TYR A 135 14.60 6.41 6.80
N PRO A 136 15.36 7.47 6.44
CA PRO A 136 15.22 8.80 7.07
C PRO A 136 13.88 9.49 6.77
N MET A 137 13.11 9.00 5.79
CA MET A 137 11.78 9.52 5.44
C MET A 137 10.67 9.07 6.40
N ILE A 138 10.92 8.10 7.28
CA ILE A 138 9.91 7.58 8.22
C ILE A 138 9.49 8.67 9.20
N ARG A 139 8.19 8.74 9.44
CA ARG A 139 7.58 9.56 10.49
C ARG A 139 6.92 8.66 11.53
N PHE A 140 7.30 8.83 12.79
CA PHE A 140 6.71 8.10 13.89
C PHE A 140 5.47 8.78 14.44
N LEU A 141 4.50 7.98 14.82
CA LEU A 141 3.30 8.39 15.54
C LEU A 141 3.17 7.52 16.79
N GLU A 142 2.96 8.15 17.93
CA GLU A 142 2.86 7.44 19.20
C GLU A 142 1.42 6.97 19.44
N ASN A 143 1.27 5.73 19.86
CA ASN A 143 0.04 5.24 20.46
C ASN A 143 0.24 5.08 21.98
N PRO A 144 -0.16 6.03 22.81
CA PRO A 144 0.02 5.94 24.26
C PRO A 144 -0.85 4.85 24.91
N ALA A 145 -1.92 4.42 24.24
CA ALA A 145 -2.85 3.41 24.73
C ALA A 145 -2.57 2.01 24.14
N TYR A 146 -1.33 1.74 23.73
CA TYR A 146 -0.95 0.49 23.05
C TYR A 146 -1.20 -0.78 23.88
N ASN A 147 -1.22 -0.68 25.23
CA ASN A 147 -1.45 -1.77 26.17
C ASN A 147 -2.93 -1.94 26.58
N GLU A 148 -3.77 -0.96 26.27
CA GLU A 148 -5.20 -0.93 26.68
C GLU A 148 -6.14 -1.25 25.52
N ALA A 149 -5.68 -1.14 24.29
CA ALA A 149 -6.52 -1.22 23.11
C ALA A 149 -5.84 -2.04 21.99
N ASN A 150 -6.67 -2.50 21.06
CA ASN A 150 -6.26 -3.28 19.89
C ASN A 150 -5.71 -2.39 18.74
N ASN A 151 -5.43 -3.01 17.58
CA ASN A 151 -4.95 -2.33 16.37
C ASN A 151 -5.85 -1.16 15.90
N ILE A 152 -7.14 -1.14 16.27
CA ILE A 152 -8.05 -0.04 15.91
C ILE A 152 -7.60 1.26 16.57
N ALA A 153 -7.16 1.23 17.83
CA ALA A 153 -6.63 2.42 18.50
C ALA A 153 -5.38 2.95 17.79
N SER A 154 -4.48 2.06 17.36
CA SER A 154 -3.32 2.44 16.56
C SER A 154 -3.73 3.06 15.22
N ALA A 155 -4.74 2.50 14.54
CA ALA A 155 -5.27 3.06 13.30
C ALA A 155 -5.91 4.45 13.52
N MET A 156 -6.54 4.70 14.67
CA MET A 156 -7.09 6.03 15.02
C MET A 156 -6.00 7.09 15.16
N CYS A 157 -4.79 6.75 15.61
CA CYS A 157 -3.66 7.67 15.67
C CYS A 157 -3.28 8.21 14.28
N VAL A 158 -3.49 7.42 13.23
CA VAL A 158 -3.14 7.75 11.83
C VAL A 158 -4.35 8.00 10.93
N ARG A 159 -5.54 8.15 11.49
CA ARG A 159 -6.80 8.22 10.70
C ARG A 159 -6.78 9.21 9.54
N TYR A 160 -6.08 10.34 9.69
CA TYR A 160 -5.96 11.37 8.65
C TYR A 160 -4.96 11.02 7.55
N MET A 161 -4.10 10.01 7.77
CA MET A 161 -3.11 9.51 6.82
C MET A 161 -3.58 8.27 6.05
N LEU A 162 -4.76 7.72 6.39
CA LEU A 162 -5.27 6.47 5.79
C LEU A 162 -5.83 6.67 4.36
N SER A 163 -6.07 7.91 3.94
CA SER A 163 -6.50 8.17 2.57
C SER A 163 -5.38 7.88 1.57
N ASN A 164 -5.65 7.10 0.54
CA ASN A 164 -4.69 6.68 -0.49
C ASN A 164 -3.41 6.07 0.12
N ALA A 165 -3.57 5.20 1.11
CA ALA A 165 -2.48 4.58 1.84
C ALA A 165 -2.54 3.05 1.76
N TYR A 166 -1.39 2.40 1.68
CA TYR A 166 -1.27 1.02 2.11
C TYR A 166 -1.19 0.98 3.63
N VAL A 167 -1.90 0.04 4.25
CA VAL A 167 -1.86 -0.18 5.70
C VAL A 167 -1.34 -1.59 5.95
N PHE A 168 -0.25 -1.68 6.69
CA PHE A 168 0.43 -2.93 7.01
C PHE A 168 0.40 -3.21 8.51
N GLU A 169 0.24 -4.48 8.85
CA GLU A 169 0.74 -4.98 10.12
C GLU A 169 2.27 -5.15 9.98
N ALA A 170 3.04 -4.46 10.81
CA ALA A 170 4.49 -4.33 10.66
C ALA A 170 5.29 -5.60 11.02
N ASP A 171 4.61 -6.74 11.14
CA ASP A 171 5.14 -8.03 11.60
C ASP A 171 5.03 -9.14 10.54
N LEU A 172 4.77 -8.78 9.29
CA LEU A 172 4.77 -9.68 8.15
C LEU A 172 6.17 -9.80 7.56
N LEU A 173 6.64 -11.03 7.40
CA LEU A 173 7.85 -11.34 6.66
C LEU A 173 7.47 -11.62 5.21
N ILE A 174 8.11 -10.94 4.25
CA ILE A 174 7.95 -11.14 2.82
C ILE A 174 9.28 -11.57 2.20
#